data_189b5c3098c9052901a3a9132a5dc3c1
#
_entry.id   189b5c3098c9052901a3a9132a5dc3c1
#
_cell.length_a   1.000
_cell.length_b   1.000
_cell.length_c   1.000
_cell.angle_alpha   90.00
_cell.angle_beta   90.00
_cell.angle_gamma   90.00
#
_symmetry.space_group_name_H-M   'P 1'
#
loop_
_entity.id
_entity.type
_entity.pdbx_description
1 polymer ?
#
loop_
_entity_poly.entity_id
_entity_poly.type
_entity_poly.pdbx_seq_one_letter_code
_entity_poly.pdbx_strand_id
1 'polypeptide(L)'
;MSSTPAPRRTPSASSPSSSSPSPAAPAAPASLTERRKAETRWEIARAAARLFVTQGLRTTRAEDIAQAAGIAPRTFYRYFASKEEAVAPLYAAGAERWAEAVREAPAHLSVAEALEHGVRHTLTPGAGVSTASWEWVRTLIRLATGHPALGKIWAEVCLTSEGALAEILAARLHRDNVAAPDLRFAAAVAGAAVRVAVETWAQGTAAPTGPDGPAELALANLRGLRGFWDGVAGS
;
A
#
# COMPACT_ATOMS: atom_id res chain seq x y z
N MET A 1 81.15 25.23 27.13
CA MET A 1 80.01 24.50 27.75
C MET A 1 78.85 24.53 26.72
N SER A 2 78.85 23.50 25.89
CA SER A 2 77.89 23.39 24.74
C SER A 2 76.76 22.50 25.11
N SER A 3 75.55 23.03 25.10
CA SER A 3 74.33 22.30 25.30
C SER A 3 73.70 22.03 23.94
N THR A 4 73.62 20.75 23.58
CA THR A 4 72.95 20.24 22.38
C THR A 4 71.45 20.09 22.69
N PRO A 5 70.51 20.58 21.84
CA PRO A 5 69.07 20.30 22.02
C PRO A 5 68.71 18.95 21.39
N ALA A 6 67.82 18.20 22.09
CA ALA A 6 67.24 16.93 21.68
C ALA A 6 66.23 17.06 20.54
N PRO A 7 66.05 16.02 19.71
CA PRO A 7 65.10 16.07 18.58
C PRO A 7 63.65 15.95 19.02
N ARG A 8 62.75 16.77 18.42
CA ARG A 8 61.31 16.72 18.53
C ARG A 8 60.73 15.46 17.88
N ARG A 9 59.96 14.71 18.63
CA ARG A 9 59.12 13.60 18.11
C ARG A 9 57.96 14.15 17.33
N THR A 10 57.77 13.73 16.10
CA THR A 10 56.58 13.93 15.29
C THR A 10 55.47 12.97 15.74
N PRO A 11 54.20 13.41 15.89
CA PRO A 11 53.12 12.50 16.16
C PRO A 11 52.71 11.76 14.87
N SER A 12 52.66 10.43 14.98
CA SER A 12 52.08 9.54 13.94
C SER A 12 50.66 9.87 13.65
N ALA A 13 50.30 10.06 12.38
CA ALA A 13 48.98 10.18 11.89
C ALA A 13 48.22 8.84 12.03
N SER A 14 47.19 8.85 12.87
CA SER A 14 46.26 7.73 12.98
C SER A 14 45.35 7.75 11.75
N SER A 15 45.33 6.68 10.97
CA SER A 15 44.42 6.45 9.85
C SER A 15 43.01 6.32 10.34
N PRO A 16 41.99 6.91 9.67
CA PRO A 16 40.61 6.68 10.01
C PRO A 16 40.19 5.27 9.59
N SER A 17 39.71 4.50 10.56
CA SER A 17 39.08 3.20 10.35
C SER A 17 37.79 3.40 9.54
N SER A 18 37.74 2.85 8.32
CA SER A 18 36.56 2.75 7.52
C SER A 18 35.58 1.74 8.15
N SER A 19 34.64 2.24 8.92
CA SER A 19 33.48 1.44 9.36
C SER A 19 32.51 1.27 8.17
N SER A 20 32.54 0.09 7.56
CA SER A 20 31.52 -0.34 6.60
C SER A 20 30.14 -0.35 7.28
N PRO A 21 29.07 0.15 6.63
CA PRO A 21 27.72 0.05 7.19
C PRO A 21 27.33 -1.42 7.29
N SER A 22 26.95 -1.84 8.49
CA SER A 22 26.40 -3.17 8.77
C SER A 22 25.07 -3.33 7.99
N PRO A 23 24.79 -4.47 7.34
CA PRO A 23 23.52 -4.69 6.68
C PRO A 23 22.38 -4.59 7.71
N ALA A 24 21.31 -3.87 7.34
CA ALA A 24 20.14 -3.72 8.17
C ALA A 24 19.59 -5.10 8.59
N ALA A 25 19.44 -5.29 9.89
CA ALA A 25 18.90 -6.52 10.45
C ALA A 25 17.47 -6.72 9.92
N PRO A 26 17.07 -7.96 9.57
CA PRO A 26 15.69 -8.23 9.15
C PRO A 26 14.73 -7.85 10.27
N ALA A 27 13.61 -7.23 9.90
CA ALA A 27 12.57 -6.80 10.85
C ALA A 27 12.16 -7.99 11.73
N ALA A 28 12.18 -7.78 13.06
CA ALA A 28 11.81 -8.82 14.01
C ALA A 28 10.40 -9.34 13.73
N PRO A 29 10.14 -10.66 13.78
CA PRO A 29 8.82 -11.19 13.52
C PRO A 29 7.79 -10.61 14.51
N ALA A 30 6.62 -10.18 13.99
CA ALA A 30 5.55 -9.63 14.80
C ALA A 30 5.22 -10.54 15.99
N SER A 31 5.08 -9.96 17.18
CA SER A 31 4.79 -10.72 18.39
C SER A 31 3.48 -11.53 18.25
N LEU A 32 3.31 -12.60 19.01
CA LEU A 32 2.07 -13.39 19.02
C LEU A 32 0.85 -12.51 19.33
N THR A 33 1.02 -11.50 20.16
CA THR A 33 -0.02 -10.53 20.53
C THR A 33 -0.40 -9.66 19.34
N GLU A 34 0.57 -9.15 18.59
CA GLU A 34 0.30 -8.35 17.38
C GLU A 34 -0.35 -9.19 16.27
N ARG A 35 0.08 -10.44 16.08
CA ARG A 35 -0.58 -11.35 15.12
C ARG A 35 -2.04 -11.60 15.49
N ARG A 36 -2.35 -11.90 16.75
CA ARG A 36 -3.74 -12.09 17.23
C ARG A 36 -4.56 -10.83 17.07
N LYS A 37 -3.97 -9.66 17.34
CA LYS A 37 -4.64 -8.37 17.15
C LYS A 37 -4.97 -8.11 15.68
N ALA A 38 -4.03 -8.38 14.76
CA ALA A 38 -4.25 -8.28 13.32
C ALA A 38 -5.35 -9.25 12.86
N GLU A 39 -5.32 -10.50 13.31
CA GLU A 39 -6.34 -11.51 12.99
C GLU A 39 -7.73 -11.07 13.44
N THR A 40 -7.87 -10.59 14.68
CA THR A 40 -9.15 -10.05 15.17
C THR A 40 -9.63 -8.86 14.35
N ARG A 41 -8.73 -7.92 13.94
CA ARG A 41 -9.08 -6.81 13.04
C ARG A 41 -9.63 -7.32 11.71
N TRP A 42 -9.04 -8.37 11.16
CA TRP A 42 -9.47 -8.99 9.92
C TRP A 42 -10.83 -9.67 10.03
N GLU A 43 -11.12 -10.35 11.13
CA GLU A 43 -12.42 -10.98 11.39
C GLU A 43 -13.52 -9.93 11.49
N ILE A 44 -13.28 -8.83 12.22
CA ILE A 44 -14.21 -7.70 12.31
C ILE A 44 -14.44 -7.08 10.93
N ALA A 45 -13.38 -6.87 10.15
CA ALA A 45 -13.48 -6.26 8.82
C ALA A 45 -14.32 -7.12 7.85
N ARG A 46 -14.13 -8.43 7.86
CA ARG A 46 -14.94 -9.36 7.05
C ARG A 46 -16.41 -9.38 7.49
N ALA A 47 -16.67 -9.35 8.80
CA ALA A 47 -18.04 -9.27 9.32
C ALA A 47 -18.71 -7.97 8.91
N ALA A 48 -18.03 -6.83 9.06
CA ALA A 48 -18.52 -5.52 8.63
C ALA A 48 -18.87 -5.49 7.13
N ALA A 49 -17.92 -5.90 6.29
CA ALA A 49 -18.11 -5.94 4.84
C ALA A 49 -19.32 -6.80 4.44
N ARG A 50 -19.45 -7.99 5.02
CA ARG A 50 -20.57 -8.90 4.77
C ARG A 50 -21.91 -8.23 5.12
N LEU A 51 -22.01 -7.62 6.30
CA LEU A 51 -23.23 -6.96 6.74
C LEU A 51 -23.55 -5.72 5.89
N PHE A 52 -22.55 -4.93 5.51
CA PHE A 52 -22.77 -3.78 4.63
C PHE A 52 -23.29 -4.19 3.25
N VAL A 53 -22.81 -5.30 2.71
CA VAL A 53 -23.26 -5.81 1.41
C VAL A 53 -24.64 -6.43 1.49
N THR A 54 -24.96 -7.18 2.57
CA THR A 54 -26.21 -7.93 2.68
C THR A 54 -27.38 -7.13 3.27
N GLN A 55 -27.10 -6.24 4.22
CA GLN A 55 -28.10 -5.46 4.95
C GLN A 55 -28.05 -3.97 4.63
N GLY A 56 -26.95 -3.50 4.03
CA GLY A 56 -26.69 -2.10 3.77
C GLY A 56 -26.01 -1.37 4.94
N LEU A 57 -25.25 -0.33 4.60
CA LEU A 57 -24.47 0.45 5.55
C LEU A 57 -25.33 1.12 6.63
N ARG A 58 -26.48 1.67 6.25
CA ARG A 58 -27.33 2.45 7.18
C ARG A 58 -27.96 1.59 8.27
N THR A 59 -28.38 0.39 7.93
CA THR A 59 -29.07 -0.55 8.82
C THR A 59 -28.11 -1.31 9.74
N THR A 60 -26.88 -1.53 9.33
CA THR A 60 -25.87 -2.23 10.11
C THR A 60 -25.36 -1.37 11.27
N ARG A 61 -25.36 -1.90 12.49
CA ARG A 61 -24.80 -1.30 13.70
C ARG A 61 -23.44 -1.89 14.03
N ALA A 62 -22.66 -1.19 14.85
CA ALA A 62 -21.36 -1.71 15.34
C ALA A 62 -21.56 -2.96 16.22
N GLU A 63 -22.69 -3.03 16.95
CA GLU A 63 -23.06 -4.18 17.78
C GLU A 63 -23.33 -5.43 16.93
N ASP A 64 -23.99 -5.25 15.75
CA ASP A 64 -24.25 -6.35 14.81
C ASP A 64 -22.93 -6.92 14.26
N ILE A 65 -21.99 -6.01 13.96
CA ILE A 65 -20.65 -6.40 13.48
C ILE A 65 -19.89 -7.15 14.56
N ALA A 66 -19.92 -6.65 15.80
CA ALA A 66 -19.29 -7.30 16.95
C ALA A 66 -19.84 -8.71 17.16
N GLN A 67 -21.16 -8.86 17.15
CA GLN A 67 -21.86 -10.14 17.26
C GLN A 67 -21.44 -11.10 16.12
N ALA A 68 -21.44 -10.62 14.88
CA ALA A 68 -21.07 -11.42 13.71
C ALA A 68 -19.59 -11.82 13.71
N ALA A 69 -18.73 -11.06 14.37
CA ALA A 69 -17.30 -11.37 14.58
C ALA A 69 -17.04 -12.18 15.86
N GLY A 70 -18.07 -12.53 16.63
CA GLY A 70 -17.95 -13.33 17.87
C GLY A 70 -17.25 -12.57 19.01
N ILE A 71 -17.35 -11.23 19.05
CA ILE A 71 -16.72 -10.40 20.08
C ILE A 71 -17.74 -9.53 20.83
N ALA A 72 -17.41 -9.07 22.03
CA ALA A 72 -18.23 -8.11 22.74
C ALA A 72 -18.19 -6.71 22.06
N PRO A 73 -19.30 -5.91 22.09
CA PRO A 73 -19.32 -4.55 21.52
C PRO A 73 -18.21 -3.63 22.04
N ARG A 74 -17.87 -3.71 23.34
CA ARG A 74 -16.74 -2.96 23.91
C ARG A 74 -15.40 -3.36 23.28
N THR A 75 -15.26 -4.61 22.84
CA THR A 75 -14.07 -5.08 22.14
C THR A 75 -13.99 -4.48 20.75
N PHE A 76 -15.11 -4.35 20.02
CA PHE A 76 -15.16 -3.67 18.73
C PHE A 76 -14.60 -2.24 18.84
N TYR A 77 -15.09 -1.43 19.76
CA TYR A 77 -14.65 -0.04 19.93
C TYR A 77 -13.19 0.13 20.40
N ARG A 78 -12.55 -0.94 20.86
CA ARG A 78 -11.09 -0.95 21.09
C ARG A 78 -10.30 -1.05 19.80
N TYR A 79 -10.88 -1.60 18.72
CA TYR A 79 -10.23 -1.79 17.43
C TYR A 79 -10.58 -0.70 16.41
N PHE A 80 -11.80 -0.19 16.44
CA PHE A 80 -12.33 0.77 15.47
C PHE A 80 -13.18 1.82 16.17
N ALA A 81 -13.02 3.09 15.82
CA ALA A 81 -13.81 4.18 16.39
C ALA A 81 -15.23 4.22 15.81
N SER A 82 -15.42 3.74 14.58
CA SER A 82 -16.71 3.68 13.91
C SER A 82 -16.90 2.36 13.14
N LYS A 83 -18.16 2.07 12.77
CA LYS A 83 -18.45 0.90 11.93
C LYS A 83 -17.86 1.04 10.52
N GLU A 84 -17.76 2.27 10.03
CA GLU A 84 -17.19 2.59 8.72
C GLU A 84 -15.69 2.28 8.69
N GLU A 85 -14.95 2.56 9.75
CA GLU A 85 -13.53 2.23 9.87
C GLU A 85 -13.27 0.72 9.84
N ALA A 86 -14.24 -0.07 10.21
CA ALA A 86 -14.08 -1.53 10.27
C ALA A 86 -13.71 -2.16 8.92
N VAL A 87 -14.02 -1.54 7.78
CA VAL A 87 -13.67 -2.05 6.45
C VAL A 87 -12.31 -1.54 5.94
N ALA A 88 -11.67 -0.59 6.63
CA ALA A 88 -10.36 -0.05 6.23
C ALA A 88 -9.30 -1.14 5.97
N PRO A 89 -9.19 -2.23 6.78
CA PRO A 89 -8.22 -3.29 6.51
C PRO A 89 -8.41 -3.98 5.16
N LEU A 90 -9.65 -4.08 4.67
CA LEU A 90 -9.94 -4.71 3.38
C LEU A 90 -9.51 -3.84 2.21
N TYR A 91 -9.70 -2.51 2.32
CA TYR A 91 -9.20 -1.55 1.34
C TYR A 91 -7.67 -1.52 1.33
N ALA A 92 -7.05 -1.46 2.52
CA ALA A 92 -5.60 -1.46 2.68
C ALA A 92 -4.95 -2.69 2.06
N ALA A 93 -5.52 -3.86 2.27
CA ALA A 93 -4.97 -5.10 1.71
C ALA A 93 -4.94 -5.14 0.18
N GLY A 94 -5.86 -4.48 -0.50
CA GLY A 94 -5.81 -4.32 -1.96
C GLY A 94 -4.63 -3.46 -2.39
N ALA A 95 -4.45 -2.32 -1.75
CA ALA A 95 -3.36 -1.39 -2.01
C ALA A 95 -1.98 -1.98 -1.65
N GLU A 96 -1.88 -2.68 -0.50
CA GLU A 96 -0.66 -3.36 -0.06
C GLU A 96 -0.22 -4.45 -1.04
N ARG A 97 -1.16 -5.27 -1.55
CA ARG A 97 -0.83 -6.30 -2.55
C ARG A 97 -0.30 -5.70 -3.84
N TRP A 98 -0.89 -4.60 -4.30
CA TRP A 98 -0.39 -3.90 -5.47
C TRP A 98 1.02 -3.33 -5.24
N ALA A 99 1.24 -2.64 -4.13
CA ALA A 99 2.53 -2.11 -3.75
C ALA A 99 3.60 -3.22 -3.65
N GLU A 100 3.25 -4.35 -3.01
CA GLU A 100 4.15 -5.50 -2.92
C GLU A 100 4.50 -6.08 -4.29
N ALA A 101 3.51 -6.26 -5.17
CA ALA A 101 3.75 -6.74 -6.53
C ALA A 101 4.64 -5.78 -7.35
N VAL A 102 4.57 -4.46 -7.11
CA VAL A 102 5.51 -3.48 -7.69
C VAL A 102 6.91 -3.64 -7.09
N ARG A 103 7.02 -3.89 -5.79
CA ARG A 103 8.30 -4.12 -5.11
C ARG A 103 8.99 -5.39 -5.64
N GLU A 104 8.24 -6.48 -5.79
CA GLU A 104 8.71 -7.78 -6.25
C GLU A 104 8.92 -7.86 -7.77
N ALA A 105 8.48 -6.86 -8.53
CA ALA A 105 8.69 -6.82 -9.97
C ALA A 105 10.19 -6.92 -10.32
N PRO A 106 10.56 -7.67 -11.38
CA PRO A 106 11.94 -7.86 -11.77
C PRO A 106 12.74 -6.55 -11.84
N ALA A 107 13.98 -6.57 -11.32
CA ALA A 107 14.79 -5.35 -11.16
C ALA A 107 15.14 -4.65 -12.49
N HIS A 108 15.15 -5.40 -13.60
CA HIS A 108 15.43 -4.87 -14.94
C HIS A 108 14.27 -4.09 -15.55
N LEU A 109 13.06 -4.19 -14.97
CA LEU A 109 11.90 -3.45 -15.46
C LEU A 109 12.01 -1.96 -15.09
N SER A 110 11.66 -1.10 -16.03
CA SER A 110 11.46 0.32 -15.76
C SER A 110 10.36 0.56 -14.72
N VAL A 111 10.27 1.78 -14.19
CA VAL A 111 9.20 2.16 -13.25
C VAL A 111 7.81 1.90 -13.85
N ALA A 112 7.60 2.31 -15.10
CA ALA A 112 6.33 2.09 -15.80
C ALA A 112 5.98 0.59 -15.89
N GLU A 113 6.94 -0.24 -16.32
CA GLU A 113 6.74 -1.69 -16.45
C GLU A 113 6.52 -2.37 -15.11
N ALA A 114 7.18 -1.92 -14.05
CA ALA A 114 6.98 -2.43 -12.70
C ALA A 114 5.57 -2.10 -12.16
N LEU A 115 5.07 -0.89 -12.41
CA LEU A 115 3.70 -0.50 -12.08
C LEU A 115 2.67 -1.33 -12.85
N GLU A 116 2.87 -1.52 -14.17
CA GLU A 116 2.02 -2.39 -15.00
C GLU A 116 2.08 -3.86 -14.53
N HIS A 117 3.26 -4.35 -14.15
CA HIS A 117 3.42 -5.70 -13.57
C HIS A 117 2.57 -5.86 -12.31
N GLY A 118 2.65 -4.90 -11.38
CA GLY A 118 1.84 -4.90 -10.16
C GLY A 118 0.33 -4.92 -10.44
N VAL A 119 -0.13 -4.13 -11.43
CA VAL A 119 -1.54 -4.13 -11.86
C VAL A 119 -1.97 -5.51 -12.36
N ARG A 120 -1.18 -6.13 -13.27
CA ARG A 120 -1.52 -7.47 -13.79
C ARG A 120 -1.55 -8.51 -12.70
N HIS A 121 -0.62 -8.44 -11.74
CA HIS A 121 -0.55 -9.39 -10.64
C HIS A 121 -1.73 -9.27 -9.67
N THR A 122 -2.23 -8.06 -9.43
CA THR A 122 -3.26 -7.82 -8.40
C THR A 122 -4.68 -7.69 -8.92
N LEU A 123 -4.86 -7.08 -10.09
CA LEU A 123 -6.19 -6.77 -10.61
C LEU A 123 -6.69 -7.79 -11.66
N THR A 124 -5.90 -8.82 -11.99
CA THR A 124 -6.36 -9.92 -12.85
C THR A 124 -7.01 -11.01 -12.00
N PRO A 125 -8.27 -11.39 -12.26
CA PRO A 125 -8.94 -12.49 -11.57
C PRO A 125 -8.15 -13.79 -11.67
N GLY A 126 -7.98 -14.48 -10.53
CA GLY A 126 -7.21 -15.71 -10.44
C GLY A 126 -5.72 -15.54 -10.11
N ALA A 127 -5.16 -14.35 -10.29
CA ALA A 127 -3.76 -14.09 -9.90
C ALA A 127 -3.62 -13.78 -8.39
N GLY A 128 -4.62 -13.16 -7.77
CA GLY A 128 -4.57 -12.81 -6.34
C GLY A 128 -5.93 -12.83 -5.64
N VAL A 129 -7.02 -12.70 -6.39
CA VAL A 129 -8.40 -12.66 -5.89
C VAL A 129 -9.24 -13.64 -6.68
N SER A 130 -10.03 -14.49 -6.00
CA SER A 130 -10.93 -15.42 -6.69
C SER A 130 -12.02 -14.64 -7.46
N THR A 131 -12.51 -15.20 -8.55
CA THR A 131 -13.57 -14.58 -9.37
C THR A 131 -14.81 -14.25 -8.53
N ALA A 132 -15.20 -15.10 -7.59
CA ALA A 132 -16.32 -14.85 -6.68
C ALA A 132 -16.10 -13.66 -5.74
N SER A 133 -14.84 -13.34 -5.41
CA SER A 133 -14.51 -12.21 -4.54
C SER A 133 -14.60 -10.86 -5.25
N TRP A 134 -14.59 -10.83 -6.59
CA TRP A 134 -14.64 -9.57 -7.35
C TRP A 134 -15.96 -8.84 -7.22
N GLU A 135 -17.08 -9.52 -7.07
CA GLU A 135 -18.38 -8.89 -6.81
C GLU A 135 -18.40 -8.20 -5.42
N TRP A 136 -17.72 -8.78 -4.44
CA TRP A 136 -17.50 -8.16 -3.14
C TRP A 136 -16.64 -6.90 -3.24
N VAL A 137 -15.54 -6.97 -3.98
CA VAL A 137 -14.67 -5.82 -4.24
C VAL A 137 -15.47 -4.70 -4.89
N ARG A 138 -16.24 -5.02 -5.94
CA ARG A 138 -17.12 -4.06 -6.63
C ARG A 138 -18.07 -3.37 -5.66
N THR A 139 -18.76 -4.14 -4.84
CA THR A 139 -19.74 -3.61 -3.90
C THR A 139 -19.08 -2.73 -2.85
N LEU A 140 -17.93 -3.13 -2.31
CA LEU A 140 -17.18 -2.33 -1.33
C LEU A 140 -16.69 -1.00 -1.93
N ILE A 141 -16.20 -1.00 -3.16
CA ILE A 141 -15.78 0.23 -3.85
C ILE A 141 -17.00 1.14 -4.14
N ARG A 142 -18.13 0.58 -4.59
CA ARG A 142 -19.38 1.35 -4.74
C ARG A 142 -19.84 1.99 -3.45
N LEU A 143 -19.74 1.27 -2.34
CA LEU A 143 -20.05 1.83 -1.02
C LEU A 143 -19.10 2.97 -0.65
N ALA A 144 -17.81 2.83 -0.93
CA ALA A 144 -16.82 3.88 -0.70
C ALA A 144 -17.13 5.16 -1.51
N THR A 145 -17.47 5.02 -2.79
CA THR A 145 -17.77 6.16 -3.67
C THR A 145 -19.18 6.73 -3.46
N GLY A 146 -20.12 5.94 -2.92
CA GLY A 146 -21.51 6.33 -2.70
C GLY A 146 -21.82 6.92 -1.30
N HIS A 147 -20.92 6.76 -0.31
CA HIS A 147 -21.15 7.19 1.06
C HIS A 147 -19.98 8.02 1.60
N PRO A 148 -20.19 9.30 1.97
CA PRO A 148 -19.12 10.22 2.39
C PRO A 148 -18.21 9.68 3.51
N ALA A 149 -18.80 8.98 4.50
CA ALA A 149 -18.01 8.42 5.61
C ALA A 149 -17.07 7.31 5.14
N LEU A 150 -17.51 6.41 4.25
CA LEU A 150 -16.66 5.38 3.66
C LEU A 150 -15.68 5.98 2.64
N GLY A 151 -16.10 7.03 1.91
CA GLY A 151 -15.21 7.76 1.00
C GLY A 151 -14.02 8.38 1.71
N LYS A 152 -14.22 8.90 2.94
CA LYS A 152 -13.12 9.37 3.77
C LYS A 152 -12.13 8.25 4.11
N ILE A 153 -12.63 7.10 4.56
CA ILE A 153 -11.79 5.93 4.88
C ILE A 153 -11.02 5.44 3.63
N TRP A 154 -11.69 5.39 2.48
CA TRP A 154 -11.07 5.02 1.21
C TRP A 154 -9.94 6.00 0.83
N ALA A 155 -10.19 7.31 0.94
CA ALA A 155 -9.18 8.33 0.68
C ALA A 155 -7.98 8.25 1.62
N GLU A 156 -8.19 8.01 2.92
CA GLU A 156 -7.12 7.82 3.90
C GLU A 156 -6.26 6.59 3.58
N VAL A 157 -6.86 5.48 3.16
CA VAL A 157 -6.14 4.29 2.71
C VAL A 157 -5.31 4.58 1.46
N CYS A 158 -5.88 5.28 0.47
CA CYS A 158 -5.16 5.66 -0.74
C CYS A 158 -3.94 6.54 -0.43
N LEU A 159 -4.10 7.57 0.40
CA LEU A 159 -2.99 8.42 0.83
C LEU A 159 -1.88 7.66 1.57
N THR A 160 -2.25 6.71 2.42
CA THR A 160 -1.28 5.86 3.12
C THR A 160 -0.50 4.97 2.14
N SER A 161 -1.19 4.41 1.14
CA SER A 161 -0.56 3.56 0.12
C SER A 161 0.37 4.33 -0.81
N GLU A 162 0.10 5.60 -1.08
CA GLU A 162 0.99 6.50 -1.84
C GLU A 162 2.34 6.66 -1.14
N GLY A 163 2.37 6.77 0.19
CA GLY A 163 3.60 6.81 0.98
C GLY A 163 4.45 5.56 0.80
N ALA A 164 3.84 4.38 0.95
CA ALA A 164 4.52 3.10 0.74
C ALA A 164 5.02 2.93 -0.71
N LEU A 165 4.25 3.38 -1.68
CA LEU A 165 4.67 3.35 -3.08
C LEU A 165 5.86 4.28 -3.35
N ALA A 166 5.90 5.47 -2.75
CA ALA A 166 7.04 6.39 -2.87
C ALA A 166 8.34 5.74 -2.35
N GLU A 167 8.28 4.99 -1.24
CA GLU A 167 9.42 4.21 -0.72
C GLU A 167 9.88 3.14 -1.72
N ILE A 168 8.93 2.43 -2.34
CA ILE A 168 9.24 1.40 -3.34
C ILE A 168 9.89 2.01 -4.57
N LEU A 169 9.37 3.14 -5.06
CA LEU A 169 9.93 3.85 -6.21
C LEU A 169 11.34 4.38 -5.91
N ALA A 170 11.57 4.94 -4.71
CA ALA A 170 12.89 5.37 -4.27
C ALA A 170 13.90 4.20 -4.29
N ALA A 171 13.52 3.06 -3.72
CA ALA A 171 14.37 1.88 -3.70
C ALA A 171 14.68 1.36 -5.12
N ARG A 172 13.69 1.33 -6.03
CA ARG A 172 13.90 0.90 -7.41
C ARG A 172 14.79 1.85 -8.23
N LEU A 173 14.75 3.13 -7.92
CA LEU A 173 15.56 4.17 -8.57
C LEU A 173 16.89 4.42 -7.85
N HIS A 174 17.22 3.63 -6.81
CA HIS A 174 18.42 3.78 -5.98
C HIS A 174 18.58 5.21 -5.42
N ARG A 175 17.46 5.81 -4.96
CA ARG A 175 17.44 7.17 -4.42
C ARG A 175 17.27 7.13 -2.90
N ASP A 176 18.15 7.82 -2.18
CA ASP A 176 18.14 7.85 -0.71
C ASP A 176 17.04 8.75 -0.14
N ASN A 177 16.63 9.78 -0.89
CA ASN A 177 15.62 10.73 -0.42
C ASN A 177 14.21 10.30 -0.84
N VAL A 178 13.58 9.45 -0.03
CA VAL A 178 12.17 9.02 -0.21
C VAL A 178 11.18 10.18 -0.19
N ALA A 179 11.49 11.26 0.54
CA ALA A 179 10.62 12.43 0.65
C ALA A 179 10.75 13.41 -0.53
N ALA A 180 11.54 13.08 -1.57
CA ALA A 180 11.71 13.90 -2.75
C ALA A 180 10.35 14.20 -3.40
N PRO A 181 10.06 15.48 -3.74
CA PRO A 181 8.75 15.89 -4.24
C PRO A 181 8.31 15.15 -5.50
N ASP A 182 9.25 14.84 -6.39
CA ASP A 182 9.02 14.10 -7.64
C ASP A 182 8.61 12.63 -7.38
N LEU A 183 9.22 11.95 -6.42
CA LEU A 183 8.84 10.60 -6.03
C LEU A 183 7.46 10.55 -5.38
N ARG A 184 7.16 11.50 -4.51
CA ARG A 184 5.83 11.63 -3.92
C ARG A 184 4.77 11.91 -4.98
N PHE A 185 5.07 12.79 -5.93
CA PHE A 185 4.18 13.10 -7.04
C PHE A 185 3.97 11.88 -7.94
N ALA A 186 5.05 11.15 -8.28
CA ALA A 186 4.97 9.92 -9.05
C ALA A 186 4.09 8.85 -8.36
N ALA A 187 4.26 8.65 -7.05
CA ALA A 187 3.44 7.71 -6.27
C ALA A 187 1.96 8.11 -6.26
N ALA A 188 1.66 9.40 -6.08
CA ALA A 188 0.30 9.92 -6.11
C ALA A 188 -0.35 9.74 -7.50
N VAL A 189 0.36 10.04 -8.58
CA VAL A 189 -0.12 9.85 -9.95
C VAL A 189 -0.38 8.38 -10.25
N ALA A 190 0.54 7.48 -9.87
CA ALA A 190 0.35 6.04 -10.04
C ALA A 190 -0.84 5.51 -9.22
N GLY A 191 -0.95 5.93 -7.96
CA GLY A 191 -2.08 5.61 -7.07
C GLY A 191 -3.41 6.09 -7.67
N ALA A 192 -3.45 7.33 -8.16
CA ALA A 192 -4.64 7.88 -8.80
C ALA A 192 -5.02 7.12 -10.08
N ALA A 193 -4.05 6.72 -10.92
CA ALA A 193 -4.29 5.97 -12.14
C ALA A 193 -4.98 4.62 -11.85
N VAL A 194 -4.54 3.90 -10.83
CA VAL A 194 -5.13 2.61 -10.40
C VAL A 194 -6.46 2.83 -9.70
N ARG A 195 -6.55 3.78 -8.77
CA ARG A 195 -7.77 4.08 -8.03
C ARG A 195 -8.92 4.45 -8.96
N VAL A 196 -8.71 5.39 -9.88
CA VAL A 196 -9.75 5.82 -10.84
C VAL A 196 -10.21 4.66 -11.71
N ALA A 197 -9.31 3.78 -12.15
CA ALA A 197 -9.68 2.60 -12.93
C ALA A 197 -10.59 1.65 -12.14
N VAL A 198 -10.25 1.35 -10.88
CA VAL A 198 -11.05 0.47 -10.01
C VAL A 198 -12.40 1.10 -9.69
N GLU A 199 -12.45 2.39 -9.39
CA GLU A 199 -13.69 3.14 -9.15
C GLU A 199 -14.60 3.15 -10.39
N THR A 200 -14.02 3.44 -11.57
CA THR A 200 -14.76 3.45 -12.86
C THR A 200 -15.37 2.08 -13.15
N TRP A 201 -14.54 1.02 -13.06
CA TRP A 201 -15.04 -0.34 -13.23
C TRP A 201 -16.15 -0.69 -12.21
N ALA A 202 -15.96 -0.31 -10.96
CA ALA A 202 -16.95 -0.62 -9.93
C ALA A 202 -18.30 0.06 -10.17
N GLN A 203 -18.34 1.26 -10.75
CA GLN A 203 -19.58 1.95 -11.09
C GLN A 203 -20.30 1.31 -12.29
N GLY A 204 -19.56 0.65 -13.17
CA GLY A 204 -20.11 -0.03 -14.35
C GLY A 204 -20.62 -1.44 -14.07
N THR A 205 -21.02 -2.12 -15.15
CA THR A 205 -21.49 -3.52 -15.13
C THR A 205 -20.53 -4.49 -15.83
N ALA A 206 -19.38 -3.99 -16.31
CA ALA A 206 -18.38 -4.80 -17.02
C ALA A 206 -17.86 -5.95 -16.13
N ALA A 207 -17.55 -7.08 -16.75
CA ALA A 207 -16.91 -8.19 -16.05
C ALA A 207 -15.57 -7.76 -15.42
N PRO A 208 -15.06 -8.47 -14.41
CA PRO A 208 -13.74 -8.16 -13.84
C PRO A 208 -12.58 -8.52 -14.79
N THR A 209 -12.88 -9.14 -15.92
CA THR A 209 -11.94 -9.50 -17.01
C THR A 209 -12.32 -8.79 -18.30
N GLY A 210 -11.39 -8.73 -19.25
CA GLY A 210 -11.60 -8.11 -20.57
C GLY A 210 -11.25 -6.61 -20.59
N PRO A 211 -11.49 -5.94 -21.74
CA PRO A 211 -10.98 -4.58 -21.99
C PRO A 211 -11.53 -3.52 -21.02
N ASP A 212 -12.74 -3.72 -20.51
CA ASP A 212 -13.40 -2.82 -19.56
C ASP A 212 -13.22 -3.30 -18.10
N GLY A 213 -12.40 -4.31 -17.87
CA GLY A 213 -12.06 -4.80 -16.54
C GLY A 213 -11.08 -3.87 -15.80
N PRO A 214 -10.98 -3.99 -14.45
CA PRO A 214 -10.18 -3.07 -13.65
C PRO A 214 -8.69 -3.10 -14.01
N ALA A 215 -8.16 -4.25 -14.42
CA ALA A 215 -6.76 -4.38 -14.84
C ALA A 215 -6.49 -3.58 -16.12
N GLU A 216 -7.29 -3.78 -17.18
CA GLU A 216 -7.06 -3.11 -18.46
C GLU A 216 -7.31 -1.61 -18.37
N LEU A 217 -8.30 -1.15 -17.59
CA LEU A 217 -8.50 0.27 -17.33
C LEU A 217 -7.28 0.88 -16.61
N ALA A 218 -6.74 0.22 -15.60
CA ALA A 218 -5.55 0.69 -14.89
C ALA A 218 -4.31 0.70 -15.79
N LEU A 219 -4.11 -0.34 -16.61
CA LEU A 219 -3.02 -0.39 -17.59
C LEU A 219 -3.14 0.71 -18.64
N ALA A 220 -4.35 1.01 -19.12
CA ALA A 220 -4.58 2.11 -20.06
C ALA A 220 -4.20 3.46 -19.46
N ASN A 221 -4.60 3.72 -18.20
CA ASN A 221 -4.24 4.94 -17.48
C ASN A 221 -2.72 5.07 -17.31
N LEU A 222 -2.03 4.00 -16.88
CA LEU A 222 -0.57 4.01 -16.71
C LEU A 222 0.17 4.21 -18.02
N ARG A 223 -0.27 3.56 -19.12
CA ARG A 223 0.33 3.71 -20.45
C ARG A 223 0.14 5.11 -21.03
N GLY A 224 -0.98 5.75 -20.74
CA GLY A 224 -1.21 7.16 -21.12
C GLY A 224 -0.20 8.13 -20.48
N LEU A 225 0.49 7.71 -19.43
CA LEU A 225 1.47 8.49 -18.66
C LEU A 225 2.93 8.10 -18.96
N ARG A 226 3.23 7.35 -20.02
CA ARG A 226 4.59 6.85 -20.28
C ARG A 226 5.66 7.93 -20.27
N GLY A 227 5.46 9.03 -20.99
CA GLY A 227 6.43 10.14 -21.02
C GLY A 227 6.68 10.77 -19.65
N PHE A 228 5.70 10.71 -18.75
CA PHE A 228 5.88 11.13 -17.36
C PHE A 228 6.80 10.17 -16.59
N TRP A 229 6.64 8.86 -16.76
CA TRP A 229 7.48 7.87 -16.09
C TRP A 229 8.95 7.92 -16.52
N ASP A 230 9.19 8.21 -17.80
CA ASP A 230 10.55 8.39 -18.35
C ASP A 230 11.26 9.59 -17.69
N GLY A 231 10.52 10.67 -17.43
CA GLY A 231 11.01 11.83 -16.70
C GLY A 231 11.37 11.54 -15.25
N VAL A 232 10.57 10.72 -14.54
CA VAL A 232 10.83 10.30 -13.14
C VAL A 232 12.09 9.45 -13.03
N ALA A 233 12.35 8.57 -14.01
CA ALA A 233 13.52 7.71 -14.02
C ALA A 233 14.84 8.45 -14.32
N GLY A 234 14.76 9.59 -15.03
CA GLY A 234 15.91 10.41 -15.44
C GLY A 234 16.28 11.52 -14.46
N SER A 235 15.49 11.70 -13.38
CA SER A 235 15.73 12.72 -12.34
C SER A 235 16.59 12.20 -11.21
#